data_40ab7a9ba3f12958a30830162f929255
#
_entry.id   40ab7a9ba3f12958a30830162f929255
#
_cell.length_a   1.000
_cell.length_b   1.000
_cell.length_c   1.000
_cell.angle_alpha   90.00
_cell.angle_beta   90.00
_cell.angle_gamma   90.00
#
_symmetry.space_group_name_H-M   'P 1'
#
loop_
_entity.id
_entity.type
_entity.pdbx_description
1 polymer ?
#
loop_
_entity_poly.entity_id
_entity_poly.type
_entity_poly.pdbx_seq_one_letter_code
_entity_poly.pdbx_strand_id
1 'polypeptide(L)'
;MRAAGSMPSLFRFGPYLLFFWTGENGEPVHIHVAVKRPTKNATKIWLTRSGGCILAHNQGNIPIRDLRDIEQFVSANHDYICERWQEATQSECTFYC
;
A
#
# COMPACT_ATOMS: atom_id res chain seq x y z
N MET A 1 17.64 -0.36 18.54
CA MET A 1 17.86 -0.30 17.14
C MET A 1 16.73 -0.95 16.34
N ARG A 2 16.39 -0.32 15.28
CA ARG A 2 15.26 -0.79 14.50
C ARG A 2 15.72 -1.68 13.37
N ALA A 3 15.05 -2.79 13.18
CA ALA A 3 15.37 -3.67 12.08
C ALA A 3 15.00 -3.01 10.75
N ALA A 4 15.81 -3.25 9.74
CA ALA A 4 15.49 -2.80 8.40
C ALA A 4 14.22 -3.51 7.94
N GLY A 5 13.43 -2.86 7.10
CA GLY A 5 12.23 -3.47 6.60
C GLY A 5 11.07 -3.47 7.57
N SER A 6 11.13 -2.60 8.57
CA SER A 6 9.98 -2.40 9.43
C SER A 6 8.74 -2.12 8.58
N MET A 7 7.59 -2.58 9.04
CA MET A 7 6.37 -2.58 8.24
C MET A 7 5.26 -1.80 8.95
N PRO A 8 5.03 -0.53 8.56
CA PRO A 8 3.89 0.18 9.12
C PRO A 8 2.59 -0.41 8.61
N SER A 9 1.74 -0.84 9.53
CA SER A 9 0.38 -1.22 9.21
C SER A 9 -0.46 0.04 9.17
N LEU A 10 -1.15 0.27 8.08
CA LEU A 10 -1.99 1.46 7.96
C LEU A 10 -3.43 1.18 8.31
N PHE A 11 -3.97 0.10 7.76
CA PHE A 11 -5.39 -0.21 7.89
C PHE A 11 -5.64 -1.70 7.98
N ARG A 12 -6.77 -2.04 8.61
CA ARG A 12 -7.39 -3.32 8.42
C ARG A 12 -8.70 -3.10 7.68
N PHE A 13 -8.92 -3.87 6.65
CA PHE A 13 -10.13 -3.79 5.84
C PHE A 13 -10.69 -5.20 5.70
N GLY A 14 -11.70 -5.54 6.51
CA GLY A 14 -12.16 -6.92 6.57
C GLY A 14 -11.04 -7.83 7.02
N PRO A 15 -10.79 -8.93 6.30
CA PRO A 15 -9.69 -9.83 6.65
C PRO A 15 -8.34 -9.36 6.13
N TYR A 16 -8.30 -8.20 5.47
CA TYR A 16 -7.09 -7.75 4.80
C TYR A 16 -6.33 -6.74 5.63
N LEU A 17 -5.01 -6.82 5.54
CA LEU A 17 -4.09 -5.86 6.14
C LEU A 17 -3.47 -5.04 5.01
N LEU A 18 -3.55 -3.71 5.11
CA LEU A 18 -2.95 -2.80 4.16
C LEU A 18 -1.71 -2.18 4.80
N PHE A 19 -0.57 -2.28 4.11
CA PHE A 19 0.71 -1.91 4.69
C PHE A 19 1.71 -1.55 3.60
N PHE A 20 2.87 -1.01 4.00
CA PHE A 20 4.02 -0.91 3.10
C PHE A 20 5.29 -1.19 3.91
N TRP A 21 6.37 -1.49 3.20
CA TRP A 21 7.66 -1.74 3.83
C TRP A 21 8.46 -0.45 3.89
N THR A 22 9.10 -0.16 5.01
CA THR A 22 9.87 1.08 5.15
C THR A 22 11.12 1.09 4.30
N GLY A 23 11.55 -0.07 3.82
CA GLY A 23 12.72 -0.17 2.96
C GLY A 23 12.44 0.15 1.49
N GLU A 24 11.24 0.58 1.16
CA GLU A 24 10.84 0.81 -0.23
C GLU A 24 10.94 2.28 -0.64
N ASN A 25 11.67 3.08 0.11
CA ASN A 25 11.90 4.46 -0.29
C ASN A 25 12.67 4.47 -1.61
N GLY A 26 12.30 5.36 -2.50
CA GLY A 26 12.86 5.37 -3.85
C GLY A 26 11.90 4.80 -4.88
N GLU A 27 10.91 4.04 -4.45
CA GLU A 27 9.84 3.60 -5.34
C GLU A 27 8.70 4.60 -5.31
N PRO A 28 7.87 4.61 -6.36
CA PRO A 28 6.61 5.37 -6.29
C PRO A 28 5.75 4.87 -5.15
N VAL A 29 4.93 5.75 -4.60
CA VAL A 29 4.09 5.42 -3.46
C VAL A 29 3.13 4.28 -3.82
N HIS A 30 3.05 3.30 -2.93
CA HIS A 30 2.22 2.13 -3.15
C HIS A 30 1.82 1.52 -1.81
N ILE A 31 0.92 0.56 -1.87
CA ILE A 31 0.49 -0.16 -0.68
C ILE A 31 0.41 -1.65 -1.03
N HIS A 32 0.70 -2.48 -0.04
CA HIS A 32 0.55 -3.91 -0.15
C HIS A 32 -0.71 -4.36 0.58
N VAL A 33 -1.32 -5.42 0.11
CA VAL A 33 -2.51 -5.99 0.72
C VAL A 33 -2.31 -7.48 0.93
N ALA A 34 -2.46 -7.93 2.16
CA ALA A 34 -2.30 -9.33 2.51
C ALA A 34 -3.41 -9.76 3.47
N VAL A 35 -3.66 -11.07 3.55
CA VAL A 35 -4.63 -11.61 4.50
C VAL A 35 -3.92 -11.84 5.81
N LYS A 36 -4.42 -11.20 6.87
CA LYS A 36 -3.98 -11.36 8.25
C LYS A 36 -2.61 -10.79 8.56
N ARG A 37 -1.58 -11.08 7.78
CA ARG A 37 -0.22 -10.63 8.09
C ARG A 37 0.55 -10.35 6.81
N PRO A 38 1.60 -9.54 6.89
CA PRO A 38 2.41 -9.22 5.71
C PRO A 38 3.10 -10.45 5.16
N THR A 39 3.15 -10.53 3.83
CA THR A 39 3.88 -11.59 3.15
C THR A 39 4.60 -11.00 1.96
N LYS A 40 5.58 -11.74 1.44
CA LYS A 40 6.32 -11.33 0.26
C LYS A 40 5.44 -11.31 -0.99
N ASN A 41 4.39 -12.11 -0.99
CA ASN A 41 3.52 -12.24 -2.15
C ASN A 41 2.25 -11.43 -2.01
N ALA A 42 2.28 -10.39 -1.21
CA ALA A 42 1.13 -9.53 -1.03
C ALA A 42 0.81 -8.80 -2.34
N THR A 43 -0.47 -8.57 -2.56
CA THR A 43 -0.94 -7.79 -3.70
C THR A 43 -0.41 -6.37 -3.59
N LYS A 44 -0.10 -5.73 -4.72
CA LYS A 44 0.50 -4.41 -4.75
C LYS A 44 -0.37 -3.45 -5.54
N ILE A 45 -0.60 -2.27 -4.99
CA ILE A 45 -1.43 -1.24 -5.60
C ILE A 45 -0.65 0.07 -5.60
N TRP A 46 -0.46 0.65 -6.79
CA TRP A 46 0.16 1.97 -6.91
C TRP A 46 -0.87 3.05 -6.59
N LEU A 47 -0.45 4.09 -5.88
CA LEU A 47 -1.27 5.30 -5.78
C LEU A 47 -0.91 6.20 -6.96
N THR A 48 -1.91 6.90 -7.51
CA THR A 48 -1.69 7.74 -8.68
C THR A 48 -1.66 9.20 -8.30
N ARG A 49 -1.05 10.00 -9.18
CA ARG A 49 -0.96 11.45 -8.96
C ARG A 49 -2.33 12.10 -8.91
N SER A 50 -3.29 11.54 -9.62
CA SER A 50 -4.63 12.12 -9.69
C SER A 50 -5.49 11.85 -8.45
N GLY A 51 -4.96 11.11 -7.47
CA GLY A 51 -5.71 10.82 -6.24
C GLY A 51 -6.42 9.48 -6.24
N GLY A 52 -6.11 8.64 -7.22
CA GLY A 52 -6.68 7.30 -7.30
C GLY A 52 -5.62 6.24 -7.08
N CYS A 53 -5.87 5.07 -7.64
CA CYS A 53 -4.90 3.98 -7.54
C CYS A 53 -5.03 3.05 -8.74
N ILE A 54 -3.99 2.24 -8.94
CA ILE A 54 -3.96 1.26 -10.03
C ILE A 54 -3.26 0.00 -9.53
N LEU A 55 -3.81 -1.14 -9.91
CA LEU A 55 -3.27 -2.43 -9.50
C LEU A 55 -1.93 -2.69 -10.18
N ALA A 56 -0.89 -2.93 -9.40
CA ALA A 56 0.41 -3.32 -9.94
C ALA A 56 0.42 -4.81 -10.27
N HIS A 57 -0.05 -5.64 -9.34
CA HIS A 57 -0.22 -7.07 -9.54
C HIS A 57 -1.10 -7.61 -8.42
N ASN A 58 -1.64 -8.79 -8.63
CA ASN A 58 -2.49 -9.44 -7.64
C ASN A 58 -1.90 -10.79 -7.25
N GLN A 59 -0.65 -10.78 -6.81
CA GLN A 59 0.01 -12.02 -6.38
C GLN A 59 -0.64 -12.63 -5.15
N GLY A 60 -1.35 -11.83 -4.38
CA GLY A 60 -2.07 -12.32 -3.21
C GLY A 60 -3.37 -13.05 -3.54
N ASN A 61 -3.74 -13.10 -4.82
CA ASN A 61 -4.96 -13.80 -5.28
C ASN A 61 -6.22 -13.31 -4.58
N ILE A 62 -6.33 -12.01 -4.43
CA ILE A 62 -7.52 -11.42 -3.82
C ILE A 62 -8.67 -11.51 -4.81
N PRO A 63 -9.85 -11.98 -4.39
CA PRO A 63 -11.01 -12.01 -5.30
C PRO A 63 -11.31 -10.63 -5.85
N ILE A 64 -11.74 -10.59 -7.10
CA ILE A 64 -11.92 -9.31 -7.79
C ILE A 64 -12.91 -8.40 -7.08
N ARG A 65 -13.94 -8.97 -6.48
CA ARG A 65 -14.94 -8.19 -5.74
C ARG A 65 -14.28 -7.45 -4.57
N ASP A 66 -13.47 -8.19 -3.81
CA ASP A 66 -12.80 -7.59 -2.65
C ASP A 66 -11.75 -6.59 -3.11
N LEU A 67 -11.07 -6.90 -4.21
CA LEU A 67 -10.05 -6.01 -4.75
C LEU A 67 -10.64 -4.66 -5.15
N ARG A 68 -11.83 -4.66 -5.74
CA ARG A 68 -12.48 -3.40 -6.10
C ARG A 68 -12.84 -2.58 -4.87
N ASP A 69 -13.32 -3.24 -3.82
CA ASP A 69 -13.61 -2.54 -2.57
C ASP A 69 -12.36 -1.97 -1.96
N ILE A 70 -11.26 -2.72 -2.00
CA ILE A 70 -9.98 -2.26 -1.48
C ILE A 70 -9.47 -1.06 -2.28
N GLU A 71 -9.60 -1.11 -3.61
CA GLU A 71 -9.16 0.01 -4.44
C GLU A 71 -9.94 1.28 -4.13
N GLN A 72 -11.25 1.17 -3.91
CA GLN A 72 -12.04 2.32 -3.52
C GLN A 72 -11.59 2.86 -2.17
N PHE A 73 -11.31 1.96 -1.24
CA PHE A 73 -10.85 2.35 0.08
C PHE A 73 -9.49 3.06 0.02
N VAL A 74 -8.58 2.54 -0.80
CA VAL A 74 -7.26 3.14 -0.97
C VAL A 74 -7.40 4.54 -1.58
N SER A 75 -8.23 4.68 -2.61
CA SER A 75 -8.45 5.98 -3.24
C SER A 75 -9.05 6.99 -2.25
N ALA A 76 -9.98 6.54 -1.43
CA ALA A 76 -10.60 7.42 -0.43
C ALA A 76 -9.60 7.88 0.62
N ASN A 77 -8.53 7.14 0.84
CA ASN A 77 -7.53 7.46 1.85
C ASN A 77 -6.20 7.86 1.22
N HIS A 78 -6.22 8.29 -0.02
CA HIS A 78 -5.02 8.60 -0.80
C HIS A 78 -4.08 9.55 -0.07
N ASP A 79 -4.61 10.68 0.40
CA ASP A 79 -3.78 11.70 1.04
C ASP A 79 -3.16 11.18 2.34
N TYR A 80 -3.94 10.46 3.12
CA TYR A 80 -3.44 9.89 4.37
C TYR A 80 -2.29 8.92 4.11
N ILE A 81 -2.45 8.06 3.09
CA ILE A 81 -1.41 7.10 2.75
C ILE A 81 -0.14 7.82 2.32
N CYS A 82 -0.29 8.86 1.50
CA CYS A 82 0.88 9.64 1.06
C CYS A 82 1.58 10.31 2.24
N GLU A 83 0.84 10.85 3.19
CA GLU A 83 1.45 11.44 4.39
C GLU A 83 2.22 10.41 5.19
N ARG A 84 1.62 9.24 5.38
CA ARG A 84 2.29 8.17 6.12
C ARG A 84 3.54 7.69 5.40
N TRP A 85 3.47 7.62 4.08
CA TRP A 85 4.62 7.24 3.27
C TRP A 85 5.78 8.22 3.46
N GLN A 86 5.48 9.53 3.39
CA GLN A 86 6.50 10.54 3.55
C GLN A 86 7.14 10.48 4.94
N GLU A 87 6.32 10.28 5.97
CA GLU A 87 6.83 10.17 7.33
C GLU A 87 7.74 8.96 7.49
N ALA A 88 7.32 7.83 6.94
CA ALA A 88 8.04 6.58 7.15
C ALA A 88 9.30 6.48 6.30
N THR A 89 9.28 7.02 5.08
CA THR A 89 10.42 6.92 4.17
C THR A 89 11.30 8.15 4.19
N GLN A 90 10.88 9.23 4.84
CA GLN A 90 11.62 10.49 4.88
C GLN A 90 11.89 11.04 3.50
N SER A 91 10.95 10.82 2.57
CA SER A 91 11.10 11.31 1.21
C SER A 91 9.74 11.72 0.68
N GLU A 92 9.74 12.55 -0.35
CA GLU A 92 8.51 12.99 -0.98
C GLU A 92 7.86 11.83 -1.72
N CYS A 93 6.54 11.91 -1.85
CA CYS A 93 5.82 10.95 -2.66
C CYS A 93 6.15 11.16 -4.13
N THR A 94 6.49 10.08 -4.81
CA THR A 94 6.53 10.07 -6.26
C THR A 94 5.46 9.09 -6.72
N PHE A 95 5.00 9.24 -7.95
CA PHE A 95 3.88 8.46 -8.45
C PHE A 95 4.27 7.70 -9.70
N TYR A 96 3.80 6.46 -9.78
CA TYR A 96 4.04 5.64 -10.95
C TYR A 96 3.37 6.25 -12.18
N CYS A 97 2.17 6.81 -12.00
CA CYS A 97 1.49 7.51 -13.10
C CYS A 97 0.55 8.61 -12.63
#